data_c4da9ed798b6aa84e3e4b8c6ef32cac3
#
_entry.id   c4da9ed798b6aa84e3e4b8c6ef32cac3
#
_cell.length_a   1.000
_cell.length_b   1.000
_cell.length_c   1.000
_cell.angle_alpha   90.00
_cell.angle_beta   90.00
_cell.angle_gamma   90.00
#
_symmetry.space_group_name_H-M   'P 1'
#
loop_
_entity.id
_entity.type
_entity.pdbx_description
1 polymer ?
#
loop_
_entity_poly.entity_id
_entity_poly.type
_entity_poly.pdbx_seq_one_letter_code
_entity_poly.pdbx_strand_id
1 'polypeptide(L)'
;NDMSGRTAAVTITDGEASTLVPVSQGGCVILYNKSELGHAFTYAGGSATVSFSTTASYSIEVPAEAQSWLSYTLDEENRTITFNVAASADKTPRGAAVKVTAGKKTIYYHLGEYELKDIAGKWRVSFVDGDDSTLAGEIEVVQDEEEPTIFYLSGISNFFDLPLIYNGEALLTMGGLNLGTYAGRYNIYTVTLSEGGYVSWDMSTQYVAYPSSINGKFALVFGDNGSWDGDVVNGIAYWAFSGAAGTGSAGWLEKFNALTLSK
;
A
#
# COMPACT_ATOMS: atom_id res chain seq x y z
N ASN A 1 -13.27 24.30 7.82
CA ASN A 1 -12.57 24.01 9.07
C ASN A 1 -11.23 23.38 8.75
N ASP A 2 -10.16 24.09 9.15
CA ASP A 2 -8.84 23.54 9.11
C ASP A 2 -8.71 22.52 10.27
N MET A 3 -8.52 21.25 9.93
CA MET A 3 -8.40 20.15 10.91
C MET A 3 -7.01 20.05 11.53
N SER A 4 -6.13 21.01 11.30
CA SER A 4 -4.86 21.15 12.01
C SER A 4 -5.10 21.64 13.45
N GLY A 5 -4.23 21.24 14.36
CA GLY A 5 -4.23 21.77 15.74
C GLY A 5 -4.03 23.29 15.74
N ARG A 6 -4.71 23.97 16.63
CA ARG A 6 -4.59 25.44 16.79
C ARG A 6 -4.24 25.77 18.21
N THR A 7 -3.45 26.82 18.38
CA THR A 7 -3.14 27.43 19.66
C THR A 7 -3.51 28.90 19.61
N ALA A 8 -4.06 29.41 20.68
CA ALA A 8 -4.33 30.81 20.88
C ALA A 8 -4.01 31.18 22.35
N ALA A 9 -3.81 32.44 22.62
CA ALA A 9 -3.73 32.95 23.98
C ALA A 9 -4.87 33.98 24.18
N VAL A 10 -5.61 33.82 25.26
CA VAL A 10 -6.62 34.78 25.68
C VAL A 10 -6.02 35.62 26.80
N THR A 11 -5.99 36.93 26.60
CA THR A 11 -5.58 37.87 27.62
C THR A 11 -6.78 38.20 28.51
N ILE A 12 -6.65 37.96 29.79
CA ILE A 12 -7.64 38.40 30.81
C ILE A 12 -7.03 39.56 31.57
N THR A 13 -7.76 40.65 31.64
CA THR A 13 -7.32 41.86 32.38
C THR A 13 -8.42 42.40 33.25
N ASP A 14 -8.08 42.91 34.43
CA ASP A 14 -8.97 43.66 35.33
C ASP A 14 -8.74 45.18 35.24
N GLY A 15 -7.88 45.61 34.35
CA GLY A 15 -7.50 47.02 34.16
C GLY A 15 -6.15 47.40 34.80
N GLU A 16 -5.73 46.65 35.83
CA GLU A 16 -4.43 46.90 36.53
C GLU A 16 -3.44 45.75 36.25
N ALA A 17 -3.94 44.51 36.16
CA ALA A 17 -3.13 43.32 35.86
C ALA A 17 -3.69 42.57 34.66
N SER A 18 -2.83 41.85 33.98
CA SER A 18 -3.25 40.95 32.89
C SER A 18 -2.53 39.60 33.00
N THR A 19 -3.24 38.55 32.59
CA THR A 19 -2.70 37.20 32.48
C THR A 19 -3.05 36.59 31.13
N LEU A 20 -2.18 35.74 30.63
CA LEU A 20 -2.38 34.98 29.41
C LEU A 20 -2.84 33.55 29.73
N VAL A 21 -3.99 33.17 29.20
CA VAL A 21 -4.50 31.80 29.27
C VAL A 21 -4.26 31.14 27.93
N PRO A 22 -3.37 30.16 27.83
CA PRO A 22 -3.18 29.43 26.58
C PRO A 22 -4.39 28.51 26.34
N VAL A 23 -4.89 28.53 25.11
CA VAL A 23 -5.96 27.66 24.65
C VAL A 23 -5.44 26.86 23.48
N SER A 24 -5.60 25.54 23.52
CA SER A 24 -5.21 24.67 22.42
C SER A 24 -6.40 23.80 21.98
N GLN A 25 -6.53 23.63 20.67
CA GLN A 25 -7.43 22.69 20.04
C GLN A 25 -6.60 21.63 19.34
N GLY A 26 -6.83 20.36 19.67
CA GLY A 26 -6.19 19.23 18.96
C GLY A 26 -6.62 19.18 17.49
N GLY A 27 -5.73 18.69 16.63
CA GLY A 27 -6.05 18.41 15.25
C GLY A 27 -6.91 17.14 15.08
N CYS A 28 -7.34 16.88 13.84
CA CYS A 28 -8.00 15.61 13.49
C CYS A 28 -7.00 14.46 13.60
N VAL A 29 -7.40 13.42 14.31
CA VAL A 29 -6.65 12.17 14.39
C VAL A 29 -7.49 11.08 13.75
N ILE A 30 -6.87 10.29 12.87
CA ILE A 30 -7.37 9.01 12.39
C ILE A 30 -6.46 7.93 12.95
N LEU A 31 -7.06 6.97 13.66
CA LEU A 31 -6.38 5.78 14.17
C LEU A 31 -6.90 4.58 13.39
N TYR A 32 -5.99 3.85 12.78
CA TYR A 32 -6.24 2.63 12.03
C TYR A 32 -4.96 1.79 12.03
N ASN A 33 -5.10 0.51 11.74
CA ASN A 33 -3.96 -0.38 11.61
C ASN A 33 -3.58 -0.49 10.12
N LYS A 34 -2.35 -0.14 9.78
CA LYS A 34 -1.85 -0.21 8.40
C LYS A 34 -1.81 -1.64 7.85
N SER A 35 -1.62 -2.65 8.69
CA SER A 35 -1.66 -4.05 8.28
C SER A 35 -3.07 -4.52 7.89
N GLU A 36 -4.12 -3.77 8.26
CA GLU A 36 -5.53 -4.07 7.94
C GLU A 36 -6.03 -3.32 6.69
N LEU A 37 -5.15 -2.65 5.94
CA LEU A 37 -5.56 -1.86 4.77
C LEU A 37 -5.95 -2.72 3.56
N GLY A 38 -5.58 -3.99 3.51
CA GLY A 38 -5.91 -4.88 2.40
C GLY A 38 -6.42 -6.24 2.86
N HIS A 39 -7.51 -6.70 2.24
CA HIS A 39 -8.08 -8.02 2.48
C HIS A 39 -8.45 -8.68 1.15
N ALA A 40 -7.99 -9.91 0.98
CA ALA A 40 -8.32 -10.75 -0.16
C ALA A 40 -9.23 -11.90 0.27
N PHE A 41 -10.21 -12.20 -0.55
CA PHE A 41 -11.15 -13.30 -0.37
C PHE A 41 -11.09 -14.23 -1.58
N THR A 42 -11.40 -15.50 -1.37
CA THR A 42 -11.74 -16.39 -2.48
C THR A 42 -13.10 -16.01 -3.05
N TYR A 43 -13.49 -16.59 -4.17
CA TYR A 43 -14.81 -16.36 -4.79
C TYR A 43 -16.04 -16.77 -3.93
N ALA A 44 -15.80 -17.34 -2.76
CA ALA A 44 -16.86 -17.58 -1.77
C ALA A 44 -17.32 -16.31 -1.03
N GLY A 45 -16.59 -15.21 -1.21
CA GLY A 45 -16.81 -13.98 -0.45
C GLY A 45 -16.39 -14.12 1.01
N GLY A 46 -16.84 -13.20 1.83
CA GLY A 46 -16.54 -13.20 3.27
C GLY A 46 -16.69 -11.83 3.91
N SER A 47 -16.15 -11.70 5.10
CA SER A 47 -16.12 -10.40 5.80
C SER A 47 -14.78 -10.16 6.46
N ALA A 48 -14.38 -8.89 6.53
CA ALA A 48 -13.21 -8.44 7.26
C ALA A 48 -13.60 -7.29 8.19
N THR A 49 -13.19 -7.37 9.44
CA THR A 49 -13.42 -6.31 10.42
C THR A 49 -12.10 -5.61 10.72
N VAL A 50 -12.09 -4.30 10.58
CA VAL A 50 -10.91 -3.44 10.78
C VAL A 50 -11.16 -2.45 11.90
N SER A 51 -10.10 -2.08 12.60
CA SER A 51 -10.14 -1.06 13.64
C SER A 51 -10.10 0.33 12.99
N PHE A 52 -11.04 1.21 13.37
CA PHE A 52 -11.09 2.57 12.88
C PHE A 52 -11.64 3.53 13.94
N SER A 53 -10.94 4.62 14.17
CA SER A 53 -11.38 5.67 15.09
C SER A 53 -10.90 7.04 14.61
N THR A 54 -11.72 8.05 14.80
CA THR A 54 -11.37 9.44 14.46
C THR A 54 -11.99 10.42 15.44
N THR A 55 -11.37 11.58 15.59
CA THR A 55 -11.89 12.72 16.38
C THR A 55 -12.74 13.68 15.57
N ALA A 56 -12.90 13.45 14.27
CA ALA A 56 -13.68 14.28 13.36
C ALA A 56 -14.85 13.50 12.77
N SER A 57 -15.82 14.23 12.21
CA SER A 57 -16.80 13.64 11.31
C SER A 57 -16.11 13.02 10.09
N TYR A 58 -16.60 11.89 9.65
CA TYR A 58 -16.01 11.11 8.57
C TYR A 58 -17.08 10.63 7.58
N SER A 59 -16.63 10.21 6.41
CA SER A 59 -17.43 9.53 5.40
C SER A 59 -16.71 8.28 4.91
N ILE A 60 -17.51 7.28 4.56
CA ILE A 60 -17.02 6.04 3.93
C ILE A 60 -17.69 5.95 2.57
N GLU A 61 -16.89 5.79 1.52
CA GLU A 61 -17.34 5.75 0.13
C GLU A 61 -16.89 4.42 -0.50
N VAL A 62 -17.87 3.57 -0.81
CA VAL A 62 -17.67 2.38 -1.62
C VAL A 62 -17.80 2.80 -3.09
N PRO A 63 -16.81 2.51 -3.95
CA PRO A 63 -16.89 2.84 -5.37
C PRO A 63 -18.17 2.30 -6.02
N ALA A 64 -18.76 3.06 -6.94
CA ALA A 64 -20.06 2.73 -7.55
C ALA A 64 -20.05 1.33 -8.21
N GLU A 65 -18.96 0.97 -8.86
CA GLU A 65 -18.76 -0.33 -9.51
C GLU A 65 -18.68 -1.51 -8.53
N ALA A 66 -18.39 -1.23 -7.26
CA ALA A 66 -18.28 -2.25 -6.22
C ALA A 66 -19.54 -2.41 -5.36
N GLN A 67 -20.48 -1.47 -5.39
CA GLN A 67 -21.65 -1.45 -4.50
C GLN A 67 -22.59 -2.67 -4.67
N SER A 68 -22.52 -3.36 -5.81
CA SER A 68 -23.31 -4.58 -6.05
C SER A 68 -22.78 -5.80 -5.28
N TRP A 69 -21.52 -5.78 -4.84
CA TRP A 69 -20.88 -6.93 -4.19
C TRP A 69 -20.12 -6.59 -2.90
N LEU A 70 -19.89 -5.31 -2.62
CA LEU A 70 -19.18 -4.84 -1.45
C LEU A 70 -20.06 -3.87 -0.66
N SER A 71 -20.25 -4.18 0.61
CA SER A 71 -20.94 -3.32 1.58
C SER A 71 -20.16 -3.23 2.88
N TYR A 72 -20.58 -2.36 3.78
CA TYR A 72 -19.97 -2.25 5.11
C TYR A 72 -21.02 -2.04 6.20
N THR A 73 -20.66 -2.40 7.42
CA THR A 73 -21.38 -2.06 8.65
C THR A 73 -20.44 -1.38 9.62
N LEU A 74 -20.99 -0.46 10.42
CA LEU A 74 -20.25 0.28 11.43
C LEU A 74 -20.64 -0.23 12.81
N ASP A 75 -19.66 -0.39 13.68
CA ASP A 75 -19.83 -0.56 15.11
C ASP A 75 -19.10 0.60 15.79
N GLU A 76 -19.87 1.63 16.12
CA GLU A 76 -19.32 2.85 16.74
C GLU A 76 -18.85 2.60 18.18
N GLU A 77 -19.48 1.66 18.91
CA GLU A 77 -19.11 1.30 20.27
C GLU A 77 -17.74 0.62 20.32
N ASN A 78 -17.51 -0.34 19.43
CA ASN A 78 -16.25 -1.07 19.30
C ASN A 78 -15.24 -0.39 18.37
N ARG A 79 -15.65 0.71 17.71
CA ARG A 79 -14.82 1.48 16.77
C ARG A 79 -14.27 0.61 15.64
N THR A 80 -15.15 -0.15 15.00
CA THR A 80 -14.80 -1.03 13.91
C THR A 80 -15.66 -0.79 12.68
N ILE A 81 -15.09 -1.10 11.50
CA ILE A 81 -15.78 -1.21 10.23
C ILE A 81 -15.70 -2.66 9.80
N THR A 82 -16.84 -3.28 9.53
CA THR A 82 -16.88 -4.63 8.95
C THR A 82 -17.28 -4.50 7.48
N PHE A 83 -16.37 -4.89 6.58
CA PHE A 83 -16.62 -5.00 5.16
C PHE A 83 -17.19 -6.38 4.84
N ASN A 84 -18.25 -6.42 4.02
CA ASN A 84 -18.90 -7.66 3.61
C ASN A 84 -18.77 -7.79 2.08
N VAL A 85 -18.15 -8.86 1.64
CA VAL A 85 -17.88 -9.19 0.24
C VAL A 85 -18.78 -10.35 -0.16
N ALA A 86 -19.70 -10.12 -1.11
CA ALA A 86 -20.61 -11.14 -1.61
C ALA A 86 -19.85 -12.13 -2.51
N ALA A 87 -20.25 -13.40 -2.51
CA ALA A 87 -19.67 -14.43 -3.36
C ALA A 87 -19.76 -14.06 -4.86
N SER A 88 -18.70 -14.35 -5.62
CA SER A 88 -18.64 -14.18 -7.08
C SER A 88 -19.05 -15.46 -7.78
N ALA A 89 -20.25 -15.46 -8.39
CA ALA A 89 -20.78 -16.64 -9.07
C ALA A 89 -20.04 -16.95 -10.38
N ASP A 90 -19.55 -15.95 -11.07
CA ASP A 90 -18.79 -16.06 -12.33
C ASP A 90 -17.30 -16.30 -12.13
N LYS A 91 -16.84 -16.22 -10.87
CA LYS A 91 -15.42 -16.37 -10.50
C LYS A 91 -14.48 -15.46 -11.28
N THR A 92 -14.93 -14.22 -11.52
CA THR A 92 -14.13 -13.18 -12.15
C THR A 92 -13.41 -12.38 -11.07
N PRO A 93 -12.07 -12.21 -11.15
CA PRO A 93 -11.32 -11.39 -10.20
C PRO A 93 -11.84 -9.96 -10.16
N ARG A 94 -12.01 -9.43 -8.96
CA ARG A 94 -12.47 -8.06 -8.74
C ARG A 94 -11.84 -7.47 -7.49
N GLY A 95 -11.71 -6.15 -7.49
CA GLY A 95 -11.16 -5.42 -6.36
C GLY A 95 -11.78 -4.03 -6.26
N ALA A 96 -11.67 -3.43 -5.10
CA ALA A 96 -12.13 -2.07 -4.84
C ALA A 96 -11.30 -1.41 -3.74
N ALA A 97 -11.14 -0.11 -3.82
CA ALA A 97 -10.57 0.72 -2.77
C ALA A 97 -11.69 1.54 -2.12
N VAL A 98 -12.08 1.17 -0.90
CA VAL A 98 -13.06 1.92 -0.10
C VAL A 98 -12.37 3.12 0.51
N LYS A 99 -12.86 4.31 0.19
CA LYS A 99 -12.29 5.57 0.65
C LYS A 99 -12.93 5.99 1.97
N VAL A 100 -12.09 6.21 2.98
CA VAL A 100 -12.52 6.79 4.26
C VAL A 100 -11.86 8.15 4.42
N THR A 101 -12.68 9.19 4.56
CA THR A 101 -12.22 10.57 4.68
C THR A 101 -12.66 11.14 6.02
N ALA A 102 -11.72 11.69 6.79
CA ALA A 102 -11.99 12.44 8.02
C ALA A 102 -11.26 13.79 7.96
N GLY A 103 -12.01 14.86 7.85
CA GLY A 103 -11.45 16.20 7.59
C GLY A 103 -10.68 16.24 6.27
N LYS A 104 -9.37 16.50 6.32
CA LYS A 104 -8.47 16.52 5.15
C LYS A 104 -7.68 15.21 4.97
N LYS A 105 -7.84 14.26 5.88
CA LYS A 105 -7.14 12.98 5.83
C LYS A 105 -7.99 11.95 5.13
N THR A 106 -7.35 11.15 4.30
CA THR A 106 -7.98 10.05 3.56
C THR A 106 -7.14 8.80 3.73
N ILE A 107 -7.81 7.67 3.95
CA ILE A 107 -7.25 6.33 3.91
C ILE A 107 -8.08 5.48 2.96
N TYR A 108 -7.49 4.40 2.43
CA TYR A 108 -8.15 3.46 1.56
C TYR A 108 -8.05 2.06 2.14
N TYR A 109 -9.19 1.37 2.23
CA TYR A 109 -9.24 -0.07 2.50
C TYR A 109 -9.47 -0.80 1.18
N HIS A 110 -8.59 -1.73 0.88
CA HIS A 110 -8.57 -2.47 -0.36
C HIS A 110 -9.19 -3.86 -0.15
N LEU A 111 -10.28 -4.14 -0.84
CA LEU A 111 -11.01 -5.40 -0.75
C LEU A 111 -10.98 -6.07 -2.12
N GLY A 112 -10.72 -7.37 -2.18
CA GLY A 112 -10.73 -8.09 -3.44
C GLY A 112 -11.12 -9.55 -3.33
N GLU A 113 -11.66 -10.08 -4.41
CA GLU A 113 -11.90 -11.51 -4.62
C GLU A 113 -11.05 -11.99 -5.79
N TYR A 114 -10.14 -12.90 -5.52
CA TYR A 114 -9.33 -13.58 -6.53
C TYR A 114 -8.70 -14.84 -5.94
N GLU A 115 -8.21 -15.70 -6.79
CA GLU A 115 -7.37 -16.84 -6.42
C GLU A 115 -5.95 -16.65 -7.00
N LEU A 116 -4.93 -17.31 -6.45
CA LEU A 116 -3.53 -17.13 -6.90
C LEU A 116 -3.34 -17.41 -8.40
N LYS A 117 -4.10 -18.36 -8.96
CA LYS A 117 -4.09 -18.64 -10.41
C LYS A 117 -4.46 -17.44 -11.29
N ASP A 118 -5.20 -16.46 -10.73
CA ASP A 118 -5.65 -15.28 -11.47
C ASP A 118 -4.56 -14.21 -11.57
N ILE A 119 -3.50 -14.37 -10.78
CA ILE A 119 -2.37 -13.44 -10.75
C ILE A 119 -1.46 -13.65 -11.95
N ALA A 120 -1.24 -14.89 -12.36
CA ALA A 120 -0.43 -15.20 -13.53
C ALA A 120 -1.04 -14.64 -14.83
N GLY A 121 -0.17 -14.39 -15.83
CA GLY A 121 -0.54 -13.94 -17.16
C GLY A 121 -0.22 -12.47 -17.44
N LYS A 122 -0.87 -11.90 -18.46
CA LYS A 122 -0.57 -10.53 -18.95
C LYS A 122 -1.23 -9.47 -18.08
N TRP A 123 -0.45 -8.40 -17.82
CA TRP A 123 -0.86 -7.22 -17.09
C TRP A 123 -0.33 -5.95 -17.73
N ARG A 124 -1.05 -4.88 -17.53
CA ARG A 124 -0.50 -3.54 -17.75
C ARG A 124 0.14 -3.08 -16.46
N VAL A 125 1.39 -2.66 -16.54
CA VAL A 125 2.14 -2.08 -15.41
C VAL A 125 2.20 -0.57 -15.59
N SER A 126 2.17 0.17 -14.47
CA SER A 126 2.54 1.57 -14.40
C SER A 126 3.30 1.84 -13.10
N PHE A 127 4.33 2.67 -13.18
CA PHE A 127 5.13 3.09 -12.03
C PHE A 127 5.83 4.43 -12.32
N VAL A 128 6.37 5.05 -11.29
CA VAL A 128 7.23 6.23 -11.41
C VAL A 128 8.68 5.78 -11.23
N ASP A 129 9.52 6.09 -12.19
CA ASP A 129 10.93 5.69 -12.23
C ASP A 129 11.85 6.59 -11.38
N GLY A 130 13.16 6.41 -11.53
CA GLY A 130 14.17 7.17 -10.81
C GLY A 130 14.33 8.63 -11.24
N ASP A 131 13.77 9.00 -12.39
CA ASP A 131 13.78 10.35 -12.97
C ASP A 131 12.41 11.06 -12.79
N ASP A 132 11.56 10.55 -11.90
CA ASP A 132 10.20 11.01 -11.62
C ASP A 132 9.27 10.97 -12.85
N SER A 133 9.58 10.09 -13.83
CA SER A 133 8.77 9.87 -15.03
C SER A 133 7.80 8.71 -14.81
N THR A 134 6.52 8.91 -15.18
CA THR A 134 5.56 7.82 -15.17
C THR A 134 5.78 6.94 -16.41
N LEU A 135 6.12 5.69 -16.16
CA LEU A 135 6.26 4.66 -17.19
C LEU A 135 5.06 3.72 -17.15
N ALA A 136 4.66 3.23 -18.33
CA ALA A 136 3.62 2.23 -18.47
C ALA A 136 3.95 1.27 -19.59
N GLY A 137 3.56 0.01 -19.43
CA GLY A 137 3.83 -1.04 -20.41
C GLY A 137 2.97 -2.28 -20.17
N GLU A 138 3.22 -3.30 -20.98
CA GLU A 138 2.68 -4.64 -20.78
C GLU A 138 3.78 -5.54 -20.24
N ILE A 139 3.44 -6.33 -19.25
CA ILE A 139 4.31 -7.33 -18.62
C ILE A 139 3.61 -8.67 -18.53
N GLU A 140 4.35 -9.70 -18.24
CA GLU A 140 3.83 -11.00 -17.89
C GLU A 140 4.12 -11.29 -16.42
N VAL A 141 3.09 -11.68 -15.64
CA VAL A 141 3.27 -12.21 -14.30
C VAL A 141 3.38 -13.72 -14.41
N VAL A 142 4.55 -14.25 -14.10
CA VAL A 142 4.87 -15.68 -14.21
C VAL A 142 4.90 -16.28 -12.81
N GLN A 143 4.15 -17.37 -12.59
CA GLN A 143 4.23 -18.14 -11.36
C GLN A 143 5.42 -19.09 -11.41
N ASP A 144 6.16 -19.20 -10.31
CA ASP A 144 7.25 -20.15 -10.18
C ASP A 144 6.72 -21.59 -10.23
N GLU A 145 7.40 -22.48 -10.96
CA GLU A 145 6.98 -23.86 -11.15
C GLU A 145 7.22 -24.75 -9.92
N GLU A 146 8.25 -24.43 -9.11
CA GLU A 146 8.63 -25.19 -7.92
C GLU A 146 7.99 -24.63 -6.65
N GLU A 147 7.83 -23.28 -6.59
CA GLU A 147 7.33 -22.55 -5.43
C GLU A 147 6.06 -21.75 -5.82
N PRO A 148 4.86 -22.37 -5.79
CA PRO A 148 3.63 -21.75 -6.29
C PRO A 148 3.19 -20.45 -5.57
N THR A 149 3.85 -20.08 -4.49
CA THR A 149 3.64 -18.82 -3.76
C THR A 149 4.52 -17.69 -4.27
N ILE A 150 5.43 -17.97 -5.21
CA ILE A 150 6.32 -16.98 -5.82
C ILE A 150 5.86 -16.66 -7.24
N PHE A 151 5.88 -15.38 -7.56
CA PHE A 151 5.59 -14.85 -8.89
C PHE A 151 6.69 -13.88 -9.30
N TYR A 152 6.86 -13.70 -10.59
CA TYR A 152 7.82 -12.76 -11.16
C TYR A 152 7.12 -11.80 -12.11
N LEU A 153 7.34 -10.49 -11.93
CA LEU A 153 6.92 -9.48 -12.89
C LEU A 153 7.93 -9.46 -14.04
N SER A 154 7.71 -10.31 -15.03
CA SER A 154 8.63 -10.47 -16.17
C SER A 154 8.41 -9.36 -17.20
N GLY A 155 9.51 -8.71 -17.57
CA GLY A 155 9.49 -7.57 -18.49
C GLY A 155 9.23 -6.21 -17.87
N ILE A 156 9.16 -6.11 -16.52
CA ILE A 156 9.12 -4.81 -15.85
C ILE A 156 10.45 -4.05 -16.00
N SER A 157 11.53 -4.77 -16.19
CA SER A 157 12.89 -4.30 -16.34
C SER A 157 13.61 -5.07 -17.43
N ASN A 158 14.63 -4.46 -18.05
CA ASN A 158 15.56 -5.14 -18.94
C ASN A 158 16.66 -5.90 -18.20
N PHE A 159 16.73 -5.82 -16.87
CA PHE A 159 17.82 -6.38 -16.08
C PHE A 159 17.38 -7.61 -15.30
N PHE A 160 16.29 -7.51 -14.54
CA PHE A 160 15.80 -8.56 -13.66
C PHE A 160 14.28 -8.53 -13.60
N ASP A 161 13.68 -9.69 -13.38
CA ASP A 161 12.27 -9.79 -13.02
C ASP A 161 12.09 -9.43 -11.54
N LEU A 162 11.01 -8.74 -11.21
CA LEU A 162 10.70 -8.37 -9.84
C LEU A 162 9.92 -9.50 -9.15
N PRO A 163 10.46 -10.14 -8.09
CA PRO A 163 9.75 -11.18 -7.40
C PRO A 163 8.61 -10.63 -6.54
N LEU A 164 7.46 -11.29 -6.59
CA LEU A 164 6.34 -11.15 -5.67
C LEU A 164 6.16 -12.45 -4.91
N ILE A 165 5.93 -12.35 -3.61
CA ILE A 165 5.76 -13.49 -2.72
C ILE A 165 4.36 -13.43 -2.11
N TYR A 166 3.61 -14.53 -2.16
CA TYR A 166 2.38 -14.67 -1.42
C TYR A 166 2.67 -15.27 -0.04
N ASN A 167 2.43 -14.51 1.01
CA ASN A 167 2.72 -14.89 2.39
C ASN A 167 1.59 -15.63 3.11
N GLY A 168 0.52 -15.99 2.40
CA GLY A 168 -0.71 -16.60 2.95
C GLY A 168 -1.87 -15.60 3.10
N GLU A 169 -1.58 -14.29 3.09
CA GLU A 169 -2.57 -13.21 3.24
C GLU A 169 -2.55 -12.24 2.06
N ALA A 170 -1.36 -11.83 1.62
CA ALA A 170 -1.17 -10.84 0.56
C ALA A 170 -0.01 -11.19 -0.36
N LEU A 171 -0.03 -10.66 -1.58
CA LEU A 171 1.13 -10.60 -2.45
C LEU A 171 1.98 -9.39 -2.06
N LEU A 172 3.28 -9.56 -2.00
CA LEU A 172 4.21 -8.50 -1.63
C LEU A 172 5.59 -8.71 -2.26
N THR A 173 6.36 -7.65 -2.33
CA THR A 173 7.81 -7.71 -2.46
C THR A 173 8.45 -7.05 -1.25
N MET A 174 9.74 -7.25 -1.04
CA MET A 174 10.43 -6.77 0.17
C MET A 174 11.87 -6.38 -0.13
N GLY A 175 12.51 -5.71 0.81
CA GLY A 175 13.95 -5.46 0.77
C GLY A 175 14.76 -6.76 0.88
N GLY A 176 16.00 -6.75 0.39
CA GLY A 176 16.99 -7.80 0.63
C GLY A 176 16.87 -9.06 -0.23
N LEU A 177 15.97 -9.16 -1.19
CA LEU A 177 15.90 -10.28 -2.12
C LEU A 177 17.06 -10.19 -3.13
N ASN A 178 17.87 -11.23 -3.21
CA ASN A 178 18.98 -11.30 -4.17
C ASN A 178 18.46 -11.65 -5.57
N LEU A 179 18.66 -10.75 -6.52
CA LEU A 179 18.24 -10.92 -7.91
C LEU A 179 19.35 -11.50 -8.81
N GLY A 180 20.59 -11.59 -8.30
CA GLY A 180 21.73 -12.08 -9.06
C GLY A 180 22.83 -11.03 -9.22
N THR A 181 23.63 -11.18 -10.28
CA THR A 181 24.83 -10.35 -10.50
C THR A 181 24.69 -9.49 -11.76
N TYR A 182 24.99 -8.21 -11.63
CA TYR A 182 25.04 -7.27 -12.74
C TYR A 182 26.50 -6.97 -13.14
N ALA A 183 26.76 -7.00 -14.46
CA ALA A 183 28.08 -6.75 -15.08
C ALA A 183 29.22 -7.61 -14.49
N GLY A 184 28.92 -8.79 -13.93
CA GLY A 184 29.91 -9.68 -13.29
C GLY A 184 30.62 -9.09 -12.06
N ARG A 185 30.11 -7.99 -11.51
CA ARG A 185 30.80 -7.21 -10.47
C ARG A 185 29.92 -6.90 -9.26
N TYR A 186 28.64 -6.61 -9.47
CA TYR A 186 27.72 -6.17 -8.42
C TYR A 186 26.66 -7.22 -8.17
N ASN A 187 26.38 -7.49 -6.91
CA ASN A 187 25.20 -8.24 -6.50
C ASN A 187 24.02 -7.27 -6.44
N ILE A 188 22.91 -7.63 -7.07
CA ILE A 188 21.72 -6.82 -7.09
C ILE A 188 20.71 -7.38 -6.10
N TYR A 189 20.21 -6.48 -5.26
CA TYR A 189 19.17 -6.78 -4.29
C TYR A 189 17.99 -5.84 -4.48
N THR A 190 16.81 -6.31 -4.10
CA THR A 190 15.69 -5.40 -3.89
C THR A 190 15.95 -4.55 -2.65
N VAL A 191 15.51 -3.29 -2.71
CA VAL A 191 15.43 -2.41 -1.55
C VAL A 191 14.08 -1.71 -1.55
N THR A 192 13.42 -1.61 -0.41
CA THR A 192 12.24 -0.77 -0.26
C THR A 192 12.66 0.69 -0.20
N LEU A 193 11.81 1.54 -0.78
CA LEU A 193 11.97 3.00 -0.80
C LEU A 193 10.91 3.63 0.11
N SER A 194 11.28 4.67 0.83
CA SER A 194 10.34 5.41 1.68
C SER A 194 10.02 6.79 1.12
N GLU A 195 8.87 7.34 1.53
CA GLU A 195 8.50 8.74 1.26
C GLU A 195 9.54 9.73 1.83
N GLY A 196 10.22 9.36 2.91
CA GLY A 196 11.31 10.13 3.52
C GLY A 196 12.61 10.14 2.71
N GLY A 197 12.69 9.37 1.60
CA GLY A 197 13.88 9.25 0.76
C GLY A 197 14.91 8.25 1.29
N TYR A 198 14.54 7.42 2.25
CA TYR A 198 15.38 6.35 2.77
C TYR A 198 15.24 5.07 1.96
N VAL A 199 16.21 4.18 2.09
CA VAL A 199 16.23 2.85 1.48
C VAL A 199 16.45 1.79 2.56
N SER A 200 15.76 0.65 2.44
CA SER A 200 15.96 -0.50 3.33
C SER A 200 16.15 -1.77 2.51
N TRP A 201 17.16 -2.54 2.90
CA TRP A 201 17.44 -3.91 2.43
C TRP A 201 17.03 -4.95 3.48
N ASP A 202 16.26 -4.53 4.48
CA ASP A 202 15.72 -5.45 5.48
C ASP A 202 14.50 -6.17 4.91
N MET A 203 14.51 -7.51 5.00
CA MET A 203 13.40 -8.35 4.52
C MET A 203 12.09 -8.14 5.32
N SER A 204 12.15 -7.48 6.47
CA SER A 204 10.96 -7.10 7.22
C SER A 204 10.21 -5.92 6.59
N THR A 205 10.89 -5.08 5.77
CA THR A 205 10.25 -3.95 5.09
C THR A 205 9.60 -4.41 3.80
N GLN A 206 8.29 -4.18 3.67
CA GLN A 206 7.44 -4.78 2.65
C GLN A 206 6.71 -3.74 1.82
N TYR A 207 6.55 -4.02 0.53
CA TYR A 207 5.73 -3.26 -0.41
C TYR A 207 4.61 -4.18 -0.90
N VAL A 208 3.39 -3.95 -0.40
CA VAL A 208 2.27 -4.89 -0.52
C VAL A 208 1.39 -4.55 -1.72
N ALA A 209 1.01 -5.55 -2.48
CA ALA A 209 0.09 -5.46 -3.61
C ALA A 209 -1.36 -5.58 -3.10
N TYR A 210 -2.07 -4.48 -3.03
CA TYR A 210 -3.45 -4.41 -2.59
C TYR A 210 -4.43 -4.61 -3.75
N PRO A 211 -5.46 -5.49 -3.61
CA PRO A 211 -6.49 -5.64 -4.63
C PRO A 211 -7.30 -4.34 -4.79
N SER A 212 -7.54 -3.95 -6.02
CA SER A 212 -8.20 -2.69 -6.37
C SER A 212 -8.89 -2.79 -7.72
N SER A 213 -9.44 -1.68 -8.20
CA SER A 213 -9.96 -1.51 -9.55
C SER A 213 -9.32 -0.30 -10.23
N ILE A 214 -8.90 -0.46 -11.47
CA ILE A 214 -8.45 0.63 -12.33
C ILE A 214 -9.27 0.58 -13.63
N ASN A 215 -10.03 1.63 -13.92
CA ASN A 215 -10.93 1.69 -15.07
C ASN A 215 -11.92 0.51 -15.15
N GLY A 216 -12.43 0.06 -14.00
CA GLY A 216 -13.36 -1.05 -13.89
C GLY A 216 -12.76 -2.44 -14.08
N LYS A 217 -11.44 -2.55 -14.17
CA LYS A 217 -10.71 -3.82 -14.27
C LYS A 217 -10.02 -4.15 -12.96
N PHE A 218 -9.89 -5.44 -12.67
CA PHE A 218 -9.11 -5.91 -11.53
C PHE A 218 -7.69 -5.38 -11.60
N ALA A 219 -7.21 -4.87 -10.48
CA ALA A 219 -5.90 -4.26 -10.36
C ALA A 219 -5.24 -4.61 -9.03
N LEU A 220 -3.93 -4.49 -8.99
CA LEU A 220 -3.10 -4.52 -7.79
C LEU A 220 -2.42 -3.15 -7.68
N VAL A 221 -2.62 -2.48 -6.55
CA VAL A 221 -1.99 -1.21 -6.22
C VAL A 221 -1.02 -1.44 -5.08
N PHE A 222 0.24 -1.12 -5.29
CA PHE A 222 1.25 -1.35 -4.27
C PHE A 222 1.33 -0.21 -3.26
N GLY A 223 1.49 -0.56 -1.99
CA GLY A 223 1.52 0.42 -0.90
C GLY A 223 2.16 -0.11 0.39
N ASP A 224 2.19 0.80 1.37
CA ASP A 224 2.73 0.56 2.69
C ASP A 224 1.75 -0.25 3.56
N ASN A 225 2.27 -1.18 4.34
CA ASN A 225 1.52 -1.94 5.35
C ASN A 225 1.98 -1.66 6.79
N GLY A 226 2.81 -0.64 6.98
CA GLY A 226 3.38 -0.29 8.29
C GLY A 226 4.53 -1.18 8.73
N SER A 227 5.10 -1.97 7.83
CA SER A 227 6.25 -2.85 8.14
C SER A 227 7.55 -2.09 8.40
N TRP A 228 7.64 -0.83 7.98
CA TRP A 228 8.78 0.04 8.25
C TRP A 228 8.41 1.02 9.36
N ASP A 229 8.94 0.75 10.57
CA ASP A 229 8.65 1.60 11.72
C ASP A 229 9.16 3.05 11.51
N GLY A 230 8.27 4.01 11.71
CA GLY A 230 8.56 5.44 11.58
C GLY A 230 8.61 5.98 10.15
N ASP A 231 8.38 5.13 9.11
CA ASP A 231 8.38 5.55 7.71
C ASP A 231 7.20 4.96 6.90
N VAL A 232 7.07 5.34 5.64
CA VAL A 232 6.03 4.89 4.72
C VAL A 232 6.68 4.35 3.47
N VAL A 233 6.47 3.06 3.18
CA VAL A 233 6.99 2.42 1.96
C VAL A 233 6.18 2.89 0.76
N ASN A 234 6.85 3.52 -0.23
CA ASN A 234 6.23 4.02 -1.45
C ASN A 234 6.79 3.43 -2.74
N GLY A 235 7.77 2.53 -2.63
CA GLY A 235 8.39 1.91 -3.80
C GLY A 235 9.34 0.78 -3.47
N ILE A 236 9.86 0.19 -4.53
CA ILE A 236 10.91 -0.82 -4.53
C ILE A 236 11.97 -0.44 -5.57
N ALA A 237 13.22 -0.80 -5.34
CA ALA A 237 14.28 -0.58 -6.31
C ALA A 237 15.22 -1.77 -6.40
N TYR A 238 15.95 -1.86 -7.52
CA TYR A 238 17.12 -2.71 -7.68
C TYR A 238 18.35 -1.92 -7.28
N TRP A 239 19.07 -2.43 -6.30
CA TRP A 239 20.23 -1.76 -5.72
C TRP A 239 21.48 -2.62 -5.83
N ALA A 240 22.56 -1.99 -6.28
CA ALA A 240 23.84 -2.64 -6.52
C ALA A 240 24.73 -2.54 -5.28
N PHE A 241 25.29 -3.69 -4.86
CA PHE A 241 26.27 -3.81 -3.80
C PHE A 241 27.51 -4.57 -4.29
N SER A 242 28.70 -4.18 -3.82
CA SER A 242 29.93 -4.92 -4.14
C SER A 242 30.09 -6.21 -3.30
N GLY A 243 29.21 -6.44 -2.33
CA GLY A 243 29.17 -7.62 -1.44
C GLY A 243 27.73 -8.01 -1.14
N ALA A 244 27.47 -8.46 0.09
CA ALA A 244 26.12 -8.73 0.56
C ALA A 244 25.29 -7.44 0.62
N ALA A 245 23.96 -7.57 0.75
CA ALA A 245 23.06 -6.43 0.93
C ALA A 245 23.56 -5.50 2.05
N GLY A 246 23.60 -4.21 1.78
CA GLY A 246 24.14 -3.21 2.70
C GLY A 246 25.66 -3.03 2.68
N THR A 247 26.42 -3.85 1.93
CA THR A 247 27.89 -3.79 1.90
C THR A 247 28.41 -3.20 0.59
N GLY A 248 29.10 -2.07 0.64
CA GLY A 248 29.70 -1.45 -0.54
C GLY A 248 28.67 -0.98 -1.55
N SER A 249 27.72 -0.16 -1.11
CA SER A 249 26.65 0.39 -1.94
C SER A 249 27.22 1.12 -3.16
N ALA A 250 26.71 0.77 -4.34
CA ALA A 250 27.05 1.41 -5.63
C ALA A 250 25.87 2.20 -6.21
N GLY A 251 24.72 2.22 -5.54
CA GLY A 251 23.54 2.96 -5.93
C GLY A 251 22.45 2.08 -6.56
N TRP A 252 21.39 2.75 -6.98
CA TRP A 252 20.25 2.08 -7.62
C TRP A 252 20.50 1.81 -9.10
N LEU A 253 19.89 0.74 -9.60
CA LEU A 253 19.86 0.39 -11.02
C LEU A 253 18.54 0.80 -11.66
N GLU A 254 17.43 0.52 -10.99
CA GLU A 254 16.06 0.93 -11.36
C GLU A 254 15.21 1.18 -10.10
N LYS A 255 14.17 2.00 -10.24
CA LYS A 255 13.20 2.32 -9.20
C LYS A 255 11.77 2.16 -9.72
N PHE A 256 10.89 1.68 -8.87
CA PHE A 256 9.47 1.43 -9.14
C PHE A 256 8.63 2.00 -8.00
N ASN A 257 8.36 3.32 -8.06
CA ASN A 257 7.49 4.00 -7.11
C ASN A 257 6.05 3.98 -7.63
N ALA A 258 5.07 4.02 -6.73
CA ALA A 258 3.65 4.02 -7.07
C ALA A 258 3.27 2.92 -8.07
N LEU A 259 3.83 1.72 -7.88
CA LEU A 259 3.64 0.57 -8.77
C LEU A 259 2.18 0.13 -8.78
N THR A 260 1.65 -0.09 -9.98
CA THR A 260 0.31 -0.63 -10.20
C THR A 260 0.30 -1.66 -11.31
N LEU A 261 -0.54 -2.67 -11.16
CA LEU A 261 -0.84 -3.67 -12.18
C LEU A 261 -2.34 -3.66 -12.49
N SER A 262 -2.76 -3.74 -13.75
CA SER A 262 -4.18 -3.89 -14.14
C SER A 262 -4.34 -4.90 -15.27
N LYS A 263 -5.42 -5.71 -15.20
CA LYS A 263 -5.79 -6.71 -16.24
C LYS A 263 -6.30 -6.07 -17.53
#